data_ac5c61b0f17eed35835fba3ed28a6c93
#
_entry.id   ac5c61b0f17eed35835fba3ed28a6c93
#
_cell.length_a   1.000
_cell.length_b   1.000
_cell.length_c   1.000
_cell.angle_alpha   90.00
_cell.angle_beta   90.00
_cell.angle_gamma   90.00
#
_symmetry.space_group_name_H-M   'P 1'
#
loop_
_entity.id
_entity.type
_entity.pdbx_description
1 polymer ?
#
loop_
_entity_poly.entity_id
_entity_poly.type
_entity_poly.pdbx_seq_one_letter_code
_entity_poly.pdbx_strand_id
1 'polypeptide(L)'
;MKYFFLILISTAFFIACKPSAPATEETATTPSADTTASAIVNIPGLSRIWDTDKTLTTSESVLYDKANDVLYVSCINGVPPDKKDNDGFISRVGLDGNIKDLKWATGFSAPKGMGQSGNILYVTDIDRLVSIDITTGKIKNTWKVDGATFLNDVYVTAAGTVYFTDSNTSTIYTITNGKVETVLADATLGGTNGILVEENTIYLAGYGSGNVYRMDMTTKSVEKIATDVPGGDGIVRYGDDLLVSNWNGQVYHVTMDGVVTLLLDSQEAKLNAADIEVIADKNLLLVPTFFGNGVTAYELKENK
;
A
#
# COMPACT_ATOMS: atom_id res chain seq x y z
N MET A 1 19.53 -42.41 -48.31
CA MET A 1 19.03 -42.89 -49.62
C MET A 1 17.52 -42.67 -49.65
N LYS A 2 17.08 -41.95 -50.64
CA LYS A 2 15.80 -41.70 -51.33
C LYS A 2 15.27 -40.25 -51.03
N TYR A 3 15.57 -39.44 -52.02
CA TYR A 3 14.96 -38.16 -52.35
C TYR A 3 13.55 -38.39 -52.90
N PHE A 4 12.60 -37.47 -52.58
CA PHE A 4 11.40 -37.26 -53.38
C PHE A 4 11.21 -35.77 -53.64
N PHE A 5 11.35 -35.43 -54.91
CA PHE A 5 11.01 -34.14 -55.53
C PHE A 5 9.50 -34.05 -55.70
N LEU A 6 8.89 -32.95 -55.46
CA LEU A 6 7.59 -32.66 -56.06
C LEU A 6 7.54 -31.20 -56.60
N ILE A 7 7.03 -31.14 -57.78
CA ILE A 7 7.09 -30.10 -58.81
C ILE A 7 6.06 -29.01 -58.52
N LEU A 8 6.47 -27.73 -58.75
CA LEU A 8 5.61 -26.56 -58.89
C LEU A 8 4.77 -26.67 -60.16
N ILE A 9 3.47 -26.32 -60.05
CA ILE A 9 2.62 -25.94 -61.18
C ILE A 9 2.11 -24.51 -60.91
N SER A 10 2.56 -23.60 -61.76
CA SER A 10 2.16 -22.22 -61.85
C SER A 10 0.96 -22.08 -62.79
N THR A 11 -0.15 -21.56 -62.33
CA THR A 11 -1.25 -21.10 -63.19
C THR A 11 -1.43 -19.60 -63.08
N ALA A 12 -1.08 -18.89 -64.12
CA ALA A 12 -1.34 -17.47 -64.29
C ALA A 12 -2.79 -17.23 -64.72
N PHE A 13 -3.50 -16.41 -64.00
CA PHE A 13 -4.79 -15.83 -64.43
C PHE A 13 -4.62 -14.35 -64.76
N PHE A 14 -4.81 -14.01 -66.03
CA PHE A 14 -4.96 -12.62 -66.47
C PHE A 14 -6.40 -12.17 -66.21
N ILE A 15 -6.58 -11.06 -65.48
CA ILE A 15 -7.85 -10.35 -65.38
C ILE A 15 -7.64 -8.88 -65.82
N ALA A 16 -8.47 -8.48 -66.75
CA ALA A 16 -8.44 -7.22 -67.46
C ALA A 16 -8.77 -6.00 -66.59
N CYS A 17 -8.07 -4.90 -66.84
CA CYS A 17 -8.36 -3.58 -66.25
C CYS A 17 -9.68 -2.99 -66.78
N LYS A 18 -10.48 -2.45 -65.84
CA LYS A 18 -11.46 -1.39 -66.12
C LYS A 18 -11.03 -0.12 -65.44
N PRO A 19 -11.20 1.06 -66.10
CA PRO A 19 -10.82 2.35 -65.43
C PRO A 19 -11.92 2.74 -64.44
N SER A 20 -11.53 3.10 -63.23
CA SER A 20 -12.36 3.67 -62.19
C SER A 20 -12.21 5.22 -62.16
N ALA A 21 -13.32 5.90 -61.88
CA ALA A 21 -13.51 7.34 -61.75
C ALA A 21 -12.71 7.95 -60.58
N PRO A 22 -12.48 9.29 -60.56
CA PRO A 22 -11.61 9.92 -59.56
C PRO A 22 -12.23 9.84 -58.16
N ALA A 23 -11.39 9.41 -57.20
CA ALA A 23 -11.70 9.39 -55.78
C ALA A 23 -11.67 10.81 -55.22
N THR A 24 -12.71 11.23 -54.56
CA THR A 24 -12.75 12.38 -53.63
C THR A 24 -11.79 12.16 -52.49
N GLU A 25 -10.92 13.11 -52.19
CA GLU A 25 -10.06 13.16 -51.01
C GLU A 25 -10.93 13.21 -49.76
N GLU A 26 -10.95 12.10 -49.06
CA GLU A 26 -11.46 12.01 -47.68
C GLU A 26 -10.33 12.42 -46.76
N THR A 27 -10.44 13.60 -46.16
CA THR A 27 -9.52 14.10 -45.12
C THR A 27 -9.53 13.09 -43.97
N ALA A 28 -8.43 12.36 -43.83
CA ALA A 28 -8.16 11.52 -42.68
C ALA A 28 -8.07 12.41 -41.42
N THR A 29 -9.14 12.47 -40.64
CA THR A 29 -9.10 12.92 -39.27
C THR A 29 -8.34 11.87 -38.46
N THR A 30 -7.14 12.21 -38.03
CA THR A 30 -6.38 11.49 -37.02
C THR A 30 -7.27 11.31 -35.78
N PRO A 31 -7.45 10.10 -35.24
CA PRO A 31 -8.11 9.93 -33.96
C PRO A 31 -7.25 10.64 -32.91
N SER A 32 -7.77 11.68 -32.30
CA SER A 32 -7.28 12.20 -31.05
C SER A 32 -7.24 11.04 -30.08
N ALA A 33 -6.04 10.74 -29.56
CA ALA A 33 -5.89 9.81 -28.45
C ALA A 33 -6.65 10.42 -27.27
N ASP A 34 -7.89 9.99 -27.10
CA ASP A 34 -8.67 10.26 -25.89
C ASP A 34 -8.02 9.46 -24.77
N THR A 35 -7.08 10.12 -24.06
CA THR A 35 -6.59 9.64 -22.77
C THR A 35 -7.73 9.81 -21.78
N THR A 36 -8.68 8.88 -21.81
CA THR A 36 -9.61 8.68 -20.71
C THR A 36 -8.76 8.24 -19.51
N ALA A 37 -8.34 9.21 -18.70
CA ALA A 37 -7.89 8.93 -17.35
C ALA A 37 -9.04 8.19 -16.67
N SER A 38 -8.82 6.92 -16.34
CA SER A 38 -9.80 6.11 -15.61
C SER A 38 -10.24 6.89 -14.39
N ALA A 39 -11.52 7.15 -14.28
CA ALA A 39 -12.05 8.00 -13.23
C ALA A 39 -11.89 7.30 -11.88
N ILE A 40 -11.25 7.96 -10.92
CA ILE A 40 -11.33 7.55 -9.52
C ILE A 40 -12.76 7.77 -9.07
N VAL A 41 -13.46 6.70 -8.71
CA VAL A 41 -14.80 6.80 -8.17
C VAL A 41 -14.73 7.31 -6.75
N ASN A 42 -15.00 8.60 -6.55
CA ASN A 42 -15.15 9.17 -5.22
C ASN A 42 -16.55 8.90 -4.69
N ILE A 43 -16.64 8.14 -3.63
CA ILE A 43 -17.91 7.91 -2.91
C ILE A 43 -18.22 9.14 -2.05
N PRO A 44 -19.50 9.47 -1.77
CA PRO A 44 -19.86 10.59 -0.91
C PRO A 44 -19.12 10.52 0.43
N GLY A 45 -18.35 11.57 0.76
CA GLY A 45 -17.52 11.62 1.96
C GLY A 45 -16.02 11.83 1.72
N LEU A 46 -15.51 11.53 0.53
CA LEU A 46 -14.12 11.78 0.15
C LEU A 46 -14.01 12.81 -0.97
N SER A 47 -13.04 13.69 -0.87
CA SER A 47 -12.64 14.61 -1.95
C SER A 47 -11.13 14.58 -2.11
N ARG A 48 -10.64 14.25 -3.30
CA ARG A 48 -9.19 14.30 -3.60
C ARG A 48 -8.68 15.73 -3.47
N ILE A 49 -7.54 15.92 -2.79
CA ILE A 49 -6.93 17.22 -2.55
C ILE A 49 -5.66 17.39 -3.37
N TRP A 50 -4.71 16.46 -3.23
CA TRP A 50 -3.43 16.49 -3.94
C TRP A 50 -2.86 15.08 -4.15
N ASP A 51 -1.92 15.00 -5.08
CA ASP A 51 -1.02 13.86 -5.28
C ASP A 51 0.40 14.32 -5.19
N THR A 52 1.26 13.45 -4.70
CA THR A 52 2.71 13.68 -4.81
C THR A 52 3.18 13.49 -6.26
N ASP A 53 4.38 13.97 -6.54
CA ASP A 53 5.11 13.55 -7.73
C ASP A 53 5.33 12.02 -7.74
N LYS A 54 5.35 11.41 -8.95
CA LYS A 54 5.46 9.95 -9.15
C LYS A 54 6.89 9.40 -9.03
N THR A 55 7.67 9.98 -8.14
CA THR A 55 9.04 9.55 -7.83
C THR A 55 9.13 8.70 -6.55
N LEU A 56 8.03 8.56 -5.81
CA LEU A 56 7.92 7.68 -4.64
C LEU A 56 7.68 6.23 -5.12
N THR A 57 8.69 5.63 -5.73
CA THR A 57 8.57 4.35 -6.43
C THR A 57 8.15 3.21 -5.51
N THR A 58 7.03 2.56 -5.87
CA THR A 58 6.37 1.54 -5.05
C THR A 58 6.20 1.97 -3.59
N SER A 59 5.51 3.14 -3.42
CA SER A 59 5.17 3.68 -2.10
C SER A 59 4.25 2.74 -1.35
N GLU A 60 4.64 2.33 -0.16
CA GLU A 60 3.94 1.28 0.57
C GLU A 60 3.24 1.78 1.83
N SER A 61 3.89 2.63 2.63
CA SER A 61 3.31 3.19 3.85
C SER A 61 3.52 4.70 3.91
N VAL A 62 2.63 5.41 4.57
CA VAL A 62 2.76 6.83 4.91
C VAL A 62 2.49 7.03 6.39
N LEU A 63 3.33 7.82 7.06
CA LEU A 63 3.21 8.12 8.48
C LEU A 63 3.35 9.63 8.72
N TYR A 64 2.44 10.22 9.51
CA TYR A 64 2.49 11.62 9.88
C TYR A 64 3.30 11.86 11.16
N ASP A 65 4.39 12.59 11.05
CA ASP A 65 5.13 13.14 12.18
C ASP A 65 4.54 14.50 12.57
N LYS A 66 3.65 14.49 13.57
CA LYS A 66 2.98 15.70 14.05
C LYS A 66 3.94 16.73 14.64
N ALA A 67 5.05 16.28 15.25
CA ALA A 67 6.01 17.18 15.89
C ALA A 67 6.81 17.99 14.88
N ASN A 68 7.12 17.41 13.73
CA ASN A 68 7.90 18.03 12.66
C ASN A 68 7.06 18.50 11.47
N ASP A 69 5.74 18.28 11.50
CA ASP A 69 4.77 18.61 10.45
C ASP A 69 5.22 18.08 9.07
N VAL A 70 5.55 16.80 9.03
CA VAL A 70 6.08 16.10 7.85
C VAL A 70 5.50 14.70 7.74
N LEU A 71 5.40 14.19 6.51
CA LEU A 71 5.08 12.80 6.21
C LEU A 71 6.36 12.02 5.92
N TYR A 72 6.48 10.83 6.48
CA TYR A 72 7.43 9.82 6.01
C TYR A 72 6.69 8.88 5.06
N VAL A 73 7.33 8.53 3.95
CA VAL A 73 6.79 7.57 2.98
C VAL A 73 7.84 6.50 2.73
N SER A 74 7.50 5.25 3.00
CA SER A 74 8.34 4.11 2.66
C SER A 74 8.19 3.77 1.18
N CYS A 75 9.31 3.52 0.51
CA CYS A 75 9.39 3.20 -0.90
C CYS A 75 10.20 1.92 -1.09
N ILE A 76 9.55 0.87 -1.55
CA ILE A 76 10.20 -0.43 -1.84
C ILE A 76 11.16 -0.31 -3.02
N ASN A 77 10.87 0.59 -3.97
CA ASN A 77 11.65 0.89 -5.17
C ASN A 77 11.68 -0.26 -6.21
N GLY A 78 10.65 -1.05 -6.27
CA GLY A 78 10.48 -2.10 -7.28
C GLY A 78 9.74 -3.34 -6.78
N VAL A 79 9.73 -4.37 -7.63
CA VAL A 79 9.14 -5.67 -7.32
C VAL A 79 10.11 -6.78 -7.73
N PRO A 80 10.07 -7.96 -7.07
CA PRO A 80 9.16 -8.36 -6.00
C PRO A 80 9.44 -7.62 -4.66
N PRO A 81 8.40 -7.45 -3.81
CA PRO A 81 8.49 -6.63 -2.59
C PRO A 81 9.20 -7.31 -1.41
N ASP A 82 9.93 -8.37 -1.67
CA ASP A 82 10.78 -9.14 -0.73
C ASP A 82 12.22 -9.30 -1.24
N LYS A 83 12.57 -8.60 -2.32
CA LYS A 83 13.92 -8.64 -2.87
C LYS A 83 14.91 -7.92 -1.97
N LYS A 84 16.00 -8.59 -1.63
CA LYS A 84 17.09 -8.03 -0.79
C LYS A 84 18.16 -7.38 -1.65
N ASP A 85 17.88 -6.19 -2.20
CA ASP A 85 18.76 -5.46 -3.12
C ASP A 85 19.30 -4.13 -2.58
N ASN A 86 18.82 -3.72 -1.40
CA ASN A 86 19.27 -2.53 -0.70
C ASN A 86 19.05 -1.22 -1.48
N ASP A 87 18.00 -1.13 -2.29
CA ASP A 87 17.66 0.05 -3.08
C ASP A 87 16.40 0.80 -2.58
N GLY A 88 15.68 0.24 -1.59
CA GLY A 88 14.56 0.86 -0.91
C GLY A 88 14.97 2.07 -0.06
N PHE A 89 14.03 2.97 0.16
CA PHE A 89 14.29 4.22 0.86
C PHE A 89 13.04 4.76 1.58
N ILE A 90 13.25 5.71 2.50
CA ILE A 90 12.20 6.52 3.11
C ILE A 90 12.32 7.95 2.59
N SER A 91 11.20 8.52 2.17
CA SER A 91 11.09 9.92 1.73
C SER A 91 10.48 10.79 2.82
N ARG A 92 10.78 12.11 2.79
CA ARG A 92 10.03 13.13 3.52
C ARG A 92 9.18 13.94 2.57
N VAL A 93 7.91 14.10 2.90
CA VAL A 93 6.91 14.80 2.09
C VAL A 93 6.20 15.83 2.95
N GLY A 94 5.91 16.99 2.40
CA GLY A 94 5.10 18.01 3.05
C GLY A 94 3.62 17.65 3.07
N LEU A 95 2.85 18.25 3.95
CA LEU A 95 1.38 18.11 3.98
C LEU A 95 0.69 18.71 2.74
N ASP A 96 1.42 19.41 1.93
CA ASP A 96 1.02 19.94 0.61
C ASP A 96 1.32 18.96 -0.55
N GLY A 97 1.83 17.78 -0.26
CA GLY A 97 2.24 16.76 -1.23
C GLY A 97 3.60 16.98 -1.87
N ASN A 98 4.30 18.09 -1.55
CA ASN A 98 5.62 18.36 -2.10
C ASN A 98 6.70 17.49 -1.44
N ILE A 99 7.49 16.78 -2.24
CA ILE A 99 8.61 15.97 -1.77
C ILE A 99 9.72 16.90 -1.29
N LYS A 100 10.03 16.85 0.01
CA LYS A 100 11.09 17.63 0.65
C LYS A 100 12.45 16.97 0.50
N ASP A 101 12.47 15.64 0.60
CA ASP A 101 13.69 14.81 0.60
C ASP A 101 13.36 13.42 0.06
N LEU A 102 13.68 13.15 -1.19
CA LEU A 102 13.27 11.90 -1.85
C LEU A 102 13.90 10.65 -1.22
N LYS A 103 15.16 10.70 -0.86
CA LYS A 103 15.89 9.59 -0.22
C LYS A 103 16.47 10.04 1.11
N TRP A 104 15.59 10.50 2.01
CA TRP A 104 15.98 10.98 3.32
C TRP A 104 16.68 9.91 4.18
N ALA A 105 16.18 8.67 4.14
CA ALA A 105 16.86 7.54 4.76
C ALA A 105 16.98 6.39 3.75
N THR A 106 18.12 5.71 3.77
CA THR A 106 18.48 4.62 2.86
C THR A 106 19.09 3.45 3.62
N GLY A 107 19.38 2.35 2.94
CA GLY A 107 19.92 1.14 3.54
C GLY A 107 18.86 0.09 3.84
N PHE A 108 17.73 0.17 3.13
CA PHE A 108 16.61 -0.78 3.15
C PHE A 108 16.54 -1.54 1.83
N SER A 109 15.96 -2.73 1.87
CA SER A 109 15.65 -3.48 0.67
C SER A 109 14.21 -3.28 0.23
N ALA A 110 13.25 -3.52 1.12
CA ALA A 110 11.82 -3.34 0.86
C ALA A 110 11.12 -2.81 2.12
N PRO A 111 11.38 -1.52 2.49
CA PRO A 111 10.78 -0.92 3.67
C PRO A 111 9.26 -0.83 3.49
N LYS A 112 8.51 -1.22 4.53
CA LYS A 112 7.06 -1.25 4.54
C LYS A 112 6.49 -0.36 5.66
N GLY A 113 5.65 -0.91 6.51
CA GLY A 113 4.98 -0.20 7.57
C GLY A 113 5.91 0.54 8.51
N MET A 114 5.46 1.68 9.02
CA MET A 114 6.22 2.57 9.87
C MET A 114 5.47 2.93 11.15
N GLY A 115 6.23 3.19 12.22
CA GLY A 115 5.67 3.70 13.48
C GLY A 115 6.70 4.57 14.19
N GLN A 116 6.24 5.55 14.98
CA GLN A 116 7.12 6.55 15.62
C GLN A 116 6.96 6.58 17.12
N SER A 117 8.08 6.72 17.83
CA SER A 117 8.12 7.08 19.24
C SER A 117 9.17 8.15 19.50
N GLY A 118 8.74 9.34 19.89
CA GLY A 118 9.63 10.50 20.08
C GLY A 118 10.47 10.75 18.83
N ASN A 119 11.79 10.71 18.97
CA ASN A 119 12.74 10.94 17.87
C ASN A 119 13.20 9.65 17.14
N ILE A 120 12.43 8.58 17.25
CA ILE A 120 12.74 7.28 16.63
C ILE A 120 11.62 6.88 15.70
N LEU A 121 11.94 6.63 14.44
CA LEU A 121 11.08 5.99 13.45
C LEU A 121 11.45 4.51 13.37
N TYR A 122 10.46 3.63 13.49
CA TYR A 122 10.58 2.18 13.29
C TYR A 122 10.02 1.81 11.92
N VAL A 123 10.70 0.89 11.23
CA VAL A 123 10.34 0.47 9.87
C VAL A 123 10.60 -1.03 9.74
N THR A 124 9.65 -1.76 9.22
CA THR A 124 9.85 -3.16 8.80
C THR A 124 10.58 -3.22 7.46
N ASP A 125 11.45 -4.21 7.28
CA ASP A 125 12.19 -4.43 6.04
C ASP A 125 12.43 -5.94 5.86
N ILE A 126 11.50 -6.60 5.22
CA ILE A 126 11.45 -8.02 4.87
C ILE A 126 11.49 -8.95 6.10
N ASP A 127 12.66 -9.15 6.71
CA ASP A 127 12.90 -10.06 7.84
C ASP A 127 13.57 -9.36 9.03
N ARG A 128 13.54 -8.02 9.03
CA ARG A 128 14.11 -7.20 10.10
C ARG A 128 13.23 -5.99 10.40
N LEU A 129 13.25 -5.58 11.66
CA LEU A 129 12.78 -4.26 12.07
C LEU A 129 13.99 -3.34 12.21
N VAL A 130 13.86 -2.11 11.75
CA VAL A 130 14.93 -1.10 11.77
C VAL A 130 14.43 0.12 12.54
N SER A 131 15.28 0.72 13.37
CA SER A 131 15.00 2.05 13.95
C SER A 131 15.93 3.10 13.35
N ILE A 132 15.36 4.28 13.10
CA ILE A 132 16.02 5.43 12.48
C ILE A 132 15.96 6.61 13.44
N ASP A 133 17.05 7.32 13.59
CA ASP A 133 17.05 8.62 14.27
C ASP A 133 16.46 9.68 13.33
N ILE A 134 15.32 10.26 13.71
CA ILE A 134 14.57 11.23 12.89
C ILE A 134 15.39 12.49 12.60
N THR A 135 16.26 12.92 13.51
CA THR A 135 17.09 14.12 13.32
C THR A 135 18.11 13.94 12.21
N THR A 136 18.63 12.72 12.05
CA THR A 136 19.75 12.46 11.15
C THR A 136 19.43 11.59 9.94
N GLY A 137 18.28 10.91 9.93
CA GLY A 137 17.92 9.91 8.92
C GLY A 137 18.76 8.64 8.97
N LYS A 138 19.55 8.44 10.03
CA LYS A 138 20.46 7.31 10.13
C LYS A 138 19.87 6.14 10.91
N ILE A 139 20.13 4.93 10.42
CA ILE A 139 19.79 3.69 11.13
C ILE A 139 20.53 3.67 12.48
N LYS A 140 19.77 3.40 13.55
CA LYS A 140 20.21 3.32 14.93
C LYS A 140 20.38 1.88 15.41
N ASN A 141 19.32 1.07 15.20
CA ASN A 141 19.32 -0.34 15.55
C ASN A 141 18.66 -1.15 14.43
N THR A 142 19.01 -2.43 14.41
CA THR A 142 18.40 -3.42 13.52
C THR A 142 18.14 -4.69 14.32
N TRP A 143 16.92 -5.19 14.27
CA TRP A 143 16.53 -6.45 14.87
C TRP A 143 16.17 -7.42 13.76
N LYS A 144 16.99 -8.43 13.55
CA LYS A 144 16.60 -9.56 12.72
C LYS A 144 15.54 -10.38 13.45
N VAL A 145 14.49 -10.77 12.73
CA VAL A 145 13.36 -11.52 13.29
C VAL A 145 13.46 -12.96 12.80
N ASP A 146 13.78 -13.88 13.70
CA ASP A 146 13.94 -15.28 13.33
C ASP A 146 12.59 -15.89 12.89
N GLY A 147 12.60 -16.53 11.72
CA GLY A 147 11.41 -17.11 11.10
C GLY A 147 10.53 -16.14 10.33
N ALA A 148 10.75 -14.84 10.43
CA ALA A 148 10.03 -13.86 9.62
C ALA A 148 10.47 -13.90 8.15
N THR A 149 9.51 -13.70 7.27
CA THR A 149 9.73 -13.72 5.81
C THR A 149 9.09 -12.55 5.07
N PHE A 150 8.10 -11.89 5.68
CA PHE A 150 7.40 -10.75 5.08
C PHE A 150 6.83 -9.84 6.17
N LEU A 151 7.75 -9.26 6.97
CA LEU A 151 7.35 -8.23 7.94
C LEU A 151 6.66 -7.09 7.20
N ASN A 152 5.53 -6.64 7.77
CA ASN A 152 4.69 -5.65 7.12
C ASN A 152 4.47 -4.43 8.02
N ASP A 153 3.32 -4.28 8.67
CA ASP A 153 2.99 -3.04 9.38
C ASP A 153 3.62 -2.94 10.77
N VAL A 154 3.76 -1.69 11.23
CA VAL A 154 4.28 -1.32 12.54
C VAL A 154 3.31 -0.39 13.24
N TYR A 155 2.99 -0.69 14.48
CA TYR A 155 2.31 0.24 15.37
C TYR A 155 3.16 0.54 16.61
N VAL A 156 3.27 1.79 16.99
CA VAL A 156 3.96 2.21 18.21
C VAL A 156 2.97 2.88 19.14
N THR A 157 2.79 2.32 20.33
CA THR A 157 1.88 2.86 21.33
C THR A 157 2.40 4.18 21.92
N ALA A 158 1.52 4.96 22.55
CA ALA A 158 1.91 6.19 23.26
C ALA A 158 2.97 5.93 24.36
N ALA A 159 3.03 4.73 24.92
CA ALA A 159 4.06 4.30 25.87
C ALA A 159 5.40 3.94 25.22
N GLY A 160 5.48 3.93 23.87
CA GLY A 160 6.67 3.58 23.10
C GLY A 160 6.86 2.09 22.88
N THR A 161 5.86 1.26 23.17
CA THR A 161 5.91 -0.18 22.85
C THR A 161 5.66 -0.38 21.36
N VAL A 162 6.55 -1.15 20.71
CA VAL A 162 6.51 -1.41 19.28
C VAL A 162 5.87 -2.76 19.02
N TYR A 163 4.85 -2.79 18.16
CA TYR A 163 4.22 -3.99 17.63
C TYR A 163 4.37 -4.02 16.12
N PHE A 164 4.53 -5.20 15.53
CA PHE A 164 4.64 -5.34 14.08
C PHE A 164 4.21 -6.72 13.62
N THR A 165 3.83 -6.83 12.35
CA THR A 165 3.23 -8.03 11.75
C THR A 165 4.18 -8.70 10.77
N ASP A 166 3.96 -10.02 10.54
CA ASP A 166 4.47 -10.77 9.39
C ASP A 166 3.30 -11.39 8.63
N SER A 167 3.08 -10.94 7.41
CA SER A 167 1.92 -11.36 6.60
C SER A 167 2.03 -12.81 6.13
N ASN A 168 3.23 -13.34 5.89
CA ASN A 168 3.39 -14.72 5.43
C ASN A 168 3.18 -15.73 6.54
N THR A 169 3.58 -15.39 7.77
CA THR A 169 3.49 -16.30 8.92
C THR A 169 2.28 -16.04 9.80
N SER A 170 1.49 -14.97 9.52
CA SER A 170 0.38 -14.51 10.37
C SER A 170 0.80 -14.33 11.82
N THR A 171 1.95 -13.69 12.03
CA THR A 171 2.56 -13.52 13.34
C THR A 171 2.60 -12.06 13.74
N ILE A 172 2.29 -11.79 15.00
CA ILE A 172 2.43 -10.48 15.62
C ILE A 172 3.63 -10.53 16.56
N TYR A 173 4.52 -9.57 16.42
CA TYR A 173 5.71 -9.41 17.24
C TYR A 173 5.66 -8.13 18.08
N THR A 174 6.50 -8.08 19.11
CA THR A 174 6.77 -6.86 19.89
C THR A 174 8.26 -6.79 20.22
N ILE A 175 8.72 -5.59 20.63
CA ILE A 175 10.04 -5.42 21.22
C ILE A 175 9.91 -5.17 22.72
N THR A 176 10.47 -6.09 23.50
CA THR A 176 10.55 -5.99 24.96
C THR A 176 12.01 -6.05 25.39
N ASN A 177 12.47 -5.04 26.14
CA ASN A 177 13.87 -4.98 26.61
C ASN A 177 14.92 -5.14 25.49
N GLY A 178 14.63 -4.58 24.30
CA GLY A 178 15.51 -4.64 23.13
C GLY A 178 15.54 -5.99 22.41
N LYS A 179 14.62 -6.91 22.74
CA LYS A 179 14.49 -8.22 22.08
C LYS A 179 13.13 -8.34 21.40
N VAL A 180 13.12 -9.03 20.27
CA VAL A 180 11.88 -9.39 19.59
C VAL A 180 11.23 -10.56 20.31
N GLU A 181 9.95 -10.44 20.59
CA GLU A 181 9.10 -11.47 21.20
C GLU A 181 7.84 -11.67 20.36
N THR A 182 7.37 -12.92 20.27
CA THR A 182 6.10 -13.24 19.62
C THR A 182 4.94 -12.96 20.57
N VAL A 183 3.99 -12.15 20.11
CA VAL A 183 2.73 -11.86 20.82
C VAL A 183 1.68 -12.91 20.51
N LEU A 184 1.53 -13.24 19.23
CA LEU A 184 0.62 -14.28 18.71
C LEU A 184 1.19 -14.79 17.37
N ALA A 185 1.05 -16.09 17.13
CA ALA A 185 1.26 -16.73 15.84
C ALA A 185 0.04 -17.62 15.54
N ASP A 186 -0.78 -17.22 14.57
CA ASP A 186 -2.02 -17.91 14.25
C ASP A 186 -2.31 -17.85 12.75
N ALA A 187 -2.04 -18.95 12.07
CA ALA A 187 -2.25 -19.08 10.62
C ALA A 187 -3.73 -18.89 10.20
N THR A 188 -4.68 -19.04 11.12
CA THR A 188 -6.11 -18.85 10.81
C THR A 188 -6.49 -17.39 10.56
N LEU A 189 -5.63 -16.45 10.95
CA LEU A 189 -5.79 -15.03 10.64
C LEU A 189 -5.59 -14.74 9.16
N GLY A 190 -4.92 -15.64 8.43
CA GLY A 190 -4.81 -15.61 6.98
C GLY A 190 -3.98 -14.42 6.44
N GLY A 191 -2.79 -14.20 6.99
CA GLY A 191 -1.87 -13.16 6.55
C GLY A 191 -2.16 -11.82 7.21
N THR A 192 -1.76 -11.66 8.48
CA THR A 192 -1.88 -10.38 9.20
C THR A 192 -1.02 -9.31 8.54
N ASN A 193 -1.65 -8.24 8.08
CA ASN A 193 -0.99 -7.09 7.50
C ASN A 193 -1.17 -5.88 8.43
N GLY A 194 -2.20 -5.08 8.24
CA GLY A 194 -2.48 -3.90 9.05
C GLY A 194 -2.60 -4.18 10.54
N ILE A 195 -2.04 -3.29 11.36
CA ILE A 195 -2.08 -3.40 12.82
C ILE A 195 -2.37 -2.04 13.48
N LEU A 196 -3.35 -2.01 14.38
CA LEU A 196 -3.65 -0.88 15.24
C LEU A 196 -3.73 -1.38 16.69
N VAL A 197 -3.08 -0.69 17.63
CA VAL A 197 -3.07 -1.09 19.04
C VAL A 197 -3.65 0.02 19.91
N GLU A 198 -4.70 -0.29 20.63
CA GLU A 198 -5.35 0.66 21.55
C GLU A 198 -5.65 -0.02 22.88
N GLU A 199 -5.22 0.58 23.97
CA GLU A 199 -5.39 0.04 25.33
C GLU A 199 -4.95 -1.42 25.43
N ASN A 200 -5.90 -2.36 25.62
CA ASN A 200 -5.68 -3.79 25.73
C ASN A 200 -6.10 -4.56 24.45
N THR A 201 -6.30 -3.88 23.34
CA THR A 201 -6.82 -4.45 22.10
C THR A 201 -5.85 -4.24 20.94
N ILE A 202 -5.64 -5.28 20.14
CA ILE A 202 -5.02 -5.19 18.82
C ILE A 202 -6.09 -5.41 17.77
N TYR A 203 -6.22 -4.47 16.83
CA TYR A 203 -7.01 -4.64 15.61
C TYR A 203 -6.10 -5.04 14.47
N LEU A 204 -6.57 -5.92 13.58
CA LEU A 204 -5.78 -6.50 12.50
C LEU A 204 -6.59 -6.51 11.20
N ALA A 205 -5.93 -6.17 10.11
CA ALA A 205 -6.41 -6.42 8.76
C ALA A 205 -5.73 -7.69 8.21
N GLY A 206 -6.52 -8.65 7.75
CA GLY A 206 -6.03 -9.90 7.19
C GLY A 206 -5.98 -9.86 5.66
N TYR A 207 -4.78 -9.87 5.09
CA TYR A 207 -4.58 -9.78 3.64
C TYR A 207 -5.23 -10.94 2.87
N GLY A 208 -4.92 -12.18 3.26
CA GLY A 208 -5.44 -13.38 2.58
C GLY A 208 -6.82 -13.79 3.06
N SER A 209 -7.18 -13.51 4.33
CA SER A 209 -8.50 -13.86 4.86
C SER A 209 -9.61 -12.88 4.44
N GLY A 210 -9.27 -11.64 4.12
CA GLY A 210 -10.24 -10.58 3.85
C GLY A 210 -11.09 -10.20 5.07
N ASN A 211 -10.59 -10.47 6.26
CA ASN A 211 -11.31 -10.20 7.51
C ASN A 211 -10.61 -9.10 8.32
N VAL A 212 -11.40 -8.42 9.14
CA VAL A 212 -10.90 -7.54 10.20
C VAL A 212 -11.13 -8.21 11.55
N TYR A 213 -10.11 -8.19 12.39
CA TYR A 213 -10.13 -8.87 13.69
C TYR A 213 -9.85 -7.89 14.83
N ARG A 214 -10.30 -8.22 16.02
CA ARG A 214 -9.80 -7.69 17.29
C ARG A 214 -9.25 -8.80 18.16
N MET A 215 -8.15 -8.54 18.84
CA MET A 215 -7.51 -9.46 19.78
C MET A 215 -7.41 -8.78 21.14
N ASP A 216 -7.90 -9.46 22.19
CA ASP A 216 -7.63 -9.06 23.56
C ASP A 216 -6.18 -9.42 23.93
N MET A 217 -5.40 -8.45 24.37
CA MET A 217 -3.97 -8.63 24.64
C MET A 217 -3.68 -9.46 25.89
N THR A 218 -4.61 -9.53 26.82
CA THR A 218 -4.47 -10.31 28.08
C THR A 218 -4.77 -11.78 27.84
N THR A 219 -5.90 -12.08 27.22
CA THR A 219 -6.37 -13.46 27.02
C THR A 219 -5.86 -14.09 25.74
N LYS A 220 -5.38 -13.27 24.79
CA LYS A 220 -5.02 -13.65 23.41
C LYS A 220 -6.21 -14.19 22.59
N SER A 221 -7.44 -13.99 23.08
CA SER A 221 -8.62 -14.34 22.30
C SER A 221 -8.77 -13.41 21.08
N VAL A 222 -9.02 -14.01 19.93
CA VAL A 222 -9.24 -13.28 18.67
C VAL A 222 -10.71 -13.40 18.27
N GLU A 223 -11.31 -12.28 17.93
CA GLU A 223 -12.67 -12.21 17.42
C GLU A 223 -12.64 -11.53 16.03
N LYS A 224 -13.40 -12.08 15.09
CA LYS A 224 -13.61 -11.45 13.80
C LYS A 224 -14.74 -10.44 13.91
N ILE A 225 -14.46 -9.17 13.57
CA ILE A 225 -15.44 -8.07 13.63
C ILE A 225 -16.04 -7.74 12.27
N ALA A 226 -15.31 -7.98 11.16
CA ALA A 226 -15.84 -7.75 9.81
C ALA A 226 -15.28 -8.77 8.81
N THR A 227 -15.98 -8.91 7.68
CA THR A 227 -15.59 -9.68 6.48
C THR A 227 -15.62 -8.77 5.26
N ASP A 228 -15.31 -9.31 4.10
CA ASP A 228 -15.45 -8.65 2.80
C ASP A 228 -14.53 -7.44 2.59
N VAL A 229 -13.33 -7.50 3.20
CA VAL A 229 -12.20 -6.58 2.94
C VAL A 229 -11.02 -7.39 2.33
N PRO A 230 -11.19 -7.93 1.11
CA PRO A 230 -10.18 -8.82 0.51
C PRO A 230 -8.89 -8.08 0.21
N GLY A 231 -7.75 -8.66 0.62
CA GLY A 231 -6.45 -8.00 0.48
C GLY A 231 -6.25 -6.87 1.50
N GLY A 232 -6.85 -6.99 2.70
CA GLY A 232 -6.73 -5.98 3.76
C GLY A 232 -5.27 -5.62 4.03
N ASP A 233 -4.97 -4.32 4.02
CA ASP A 233 -3.63 -3.76 4.11
C ASP A 233 -3.53 -2.87 5.35
N GLY A 234 -3.51 -1.54 5.25
CA GLY A 234 -3.50 -0.65 6.41
C GLY A 234 -4.81 -0.63 7.20
N ILE A 235 -4.71 -0.34 8.50
CA ILE A 235 -5.86 -0.18 9.40
C ILE A 235 -5.61 0.99 10.35
N VAL A 236 -6.52 1.95 10.38
CA VAL A 236 -6.40 3.16 11.21
C VAL A 236 -7.70 3.50 11.91
N ARG A 237 -7.61 4.24 13.03
CA ARG A 237 -8.79 4.74 13.75
C ARG A 237 -9.43 5.91 13.01
N TYR A 238 -10.77 5.91 12.92
CA TYR A 238 -11.58 7.02 12.41
C TYR A 238 -12.83 7.22 13.28
N GLY A 239 -12.79 8.21 14.14
CA GLY A 239 -13.81 8.37 15.18
C GLY A 239 -13.88 7.14 16.09
N ASP A 240 -15.07 6.57 16.25
CA ASP A 240 -15.27 5.33 17.02
C ASP A 240 -15.04 4.07 16.17
N ASP A 241 -14.86 4.20 14.85
CA ASP A 241 -14.76 3.12 13.87
C ASP A 241 -13.34 3.01 13.28
N LEU A 242 -13.19 2.22 12.23
CA LEU A 242 -11.93 1.94 11.54
C LEU A 242 -12.02 2.35 10.06
N LEU A 243 -10.92 2.85 9.49
CA LEU A 243 -10.69 2.76 8.06
C LEU A 243 -9.70 1.64 7.77
N VAL A 244 -10.02 0.85 6.77
CA VAL A 244 -9.19 -0.27 6.33
C VAL A 244 -8.97 -0.16 4.83
N SER A 245 -7.72 -0.10 4.41
CA SER A 245 -7.38 -0.19 3.00
C SER A 245 -7.30 -1.65 2.54
N ASN A 246 -7.44 -1.84 1.25
CA ASN A 246 -7.05 -3.08 0.60
C ASN A 246 -6.05 -2.79 -0.51
N TRP A 247 -5.04 -3.62 -0.62
CA TRP A 247 -3.98 -3.44 -1.60
C TRP A 247 -4.47 -3.32 -3.06
N ASN A 248 -5.67 -3.84 -3.36
CA ASN A 248 -6.26 -3.76 -4.70
C ASN A 248 -6.72 -2.35 -5.09
N GLY A 249 -6.73 -1.39 -4.16
CA GLY A 249 -7.04 0.01 -4.44
C GLY A 249 -8.36 0.52 -3.83
N GLN A 250 -8.80 -0.09 -2.74
CA GLN A 250 -10.03 0.30 -2.05
C GLN A 250 -9.75 0.72 -0.62
N VAL A 251 -10.58 1.60 -0.07
CA VAL A 251 -10.63 1.94 1.35
C VAL A 251 -12.05 1.77 1.85
N TYR A 252 -12.19 1.09 2.97
CA TYR A 252 -13.46 0.81 3.61
C TYR A 252 -13.58 1.51 4.96
N HIS A 253 -14.77 1.98 5.28
CA HIS A 253 -15.18 2.29 6.64
C HIS A 253 -15.77 1.02 7.26
N VAL A 254 -15.25 0.63 8.40
CA VAL A 254 -15.66 -0.58 9.12
C VAL A 254 -16.10 -0.17 10.51
N THR A 255 -17.38 -0.33 10.81
CA THR A 255 -17.93 -0.02 12.12
C THR A 255 -17.59 -1.12 13.14
N MET A 256 -17.62 -0.79 14.42
CA MET A 256 -17.29 -1.75 15.48
C MET A 256 -18.31 -2.88 15.65
N ASP A 257 -19.50 -2.75 15.06
CA ASP A 257 -20.52 -3.82 14.94
C ASP A 257 -20.45 -4.59 13.61
N GLY A 258 -19.42 -4.32 12.79
CA GLY A 258 -19.04 -5.12 11.62
C GLY A 258 -19.66 -4.70 10.29
N VAL A 259 -20.29 -3.50 10.20
CA VAL A 259 -20.77 -2.97 8.92
C VAL A 259 -19.58 -2.46 8.10
N VAL A 260 -19.46 -2.93 6.86
CA VAL A 260 -18.40 -2.53 5.92
C VAL A 260 -18.99 -1.64 4.84
N THR A 261 -18.49 -0.43 4.68
CA THR A 261 -18.88 0.53 3.67
C THR A 261 -17.68 0.93 2.83
N LEU A 262 -17.79 0.78 1.51
CA LEU A 262 -16.74 1.22 0.58
C LEU A 262 -16.71 2.76 0.53
N LEU A 263 -15.54 3.36 0.78
CA LEU A 263 -15.31 4.82 0.73
C LEU A 263 -14.53 5.26 -0.51
N LEU A 264 -13.56 4.46 -0.93
CA LEU A 264 -12.71 4.72 -2.10
C LEU A 264 -12.62 3.46 -2.95
N ASP A 265 -12.75 3.63 -4.26
CA ASP A 265 -12.38 2.62 -5.24
C ASP A 265 -11.51 3.26 -6.33
N SER A 266 -10.24 2.89 -6.37
CA SER A 266 -9.26 3.35 -7.36
C SER A 266 -8.77 2.24 -8.29
N GLN A 267 -9.43 1.07 -8.29
CA GLN A 267 -9.04 -0.10 -9.07
C GLN A 267 -9.09 0.17 -10.58
N GLU A 268 -10.13 0.87 -11.06
CA GLU A 268 -10.26 1.25 -12.47
C GLU A 268 -9.11 2.17 -12.91
N ALA A 269 -8.65 3.05 -12.03
CA ALA A 269 -7.49 3.91 -12.24
C ALA A 269 -6.16 3.16 -12.11
N LYS A 270 -6.19 1.87 -11.75
CA LYS A 270 -5.01 1.02 -11.48
C LYS A 270 -4.09 1.62 -10.39
N LEU A 271 -4.68 2.25 -9.40
CA LEU A 271 -4.00 2.73 -8.21
C LEU A 271 -4.29 1.77 -7.06
N ASN A 272 -3.24 1.37 -6.37
CA ASN A 272 -3.36 0.58 -5.15
C ASN A 272 -3.75 1.48 -3.96
N ALA A 273 -4.14 0.87 -2.85
CA ALA A 273 -4.27 1.52 -1.56
C ALA A 273 -3.53 0.65 -0.54
N ALA A 274 -2.27 0.99 -0.28
CA ALA A 274 -1.42 0.27 0.66
C ALA A 274 -1.64 0.78 2.10
N ASP A 275 -0.63 0.82 2.95
CA ASP A 275 -0.79 1.20 4.35
C ASP A 275 -1.11 2.70 4.52
N ILE A 276 -2.35 3.00 4.90
CA ILE A 276 -2.95 4.34 4.94
C ILE A 276 -2.69 5.05 6.27
N GLU A 277 -2.78 6.39 6.25
CA GLU A 277 -2.74 7.24 7.45
C GLU A 277 -3.93 8.20 7.49
N VAL A 278 -4.46 8.47 8.70
CA VAL A 278 -5.49 9.49 8.94
C VAL A 278 -4.94 10.58 9.86
N ILE A 279 -4.95 11.81 9.37
CA ILE A 279 -4.67 12.99 10.18
C ILE A 279 -6.00 13.60 10.63
N ALA A 280 -6.51 13.14 11.76
CA ALA A 280 -7.87 13.43 12.22
C ALA A 280 -8.12 14.94 12.42
N ASP A 281 -7.18 15.69 13.02
CA ASP A 281 -7.29 17.14 13.24
C ASP A 281 -7.24 17.99 11.94
N LYS A 282 -6.94 17.35 10.81
CA LYS A 282 -6.93 17.97 9.48
C LYS A 282 -7.97 17.36 8.53
N ASN A 283 -8.74 16.38 8.98
CA ASN A 283 -9.68 15.62 8.17
C ASN A 283 -9.04 15.06 6.89
N LEU A 284 -7.80 14.55 6.99
CA LEU A 284 -7.04 14.01 5.87
C LEU A 284 -6.92 12.50 5.94
N LEU A 285 -7.22 11.84 4.83
CA LEU A 285 -6.82 10.47 4.54
C LEU A 285 -5.67 10.50 3.53
N LEU A 286 -4.58 9.82 3.84
CA LEU A 286 -3.41 9.67 2.98
C LEU A 286 -3.32 8.23 2.49
N VAL A 287 -3.21 8.04 1.18
CA VAL A 287 -3.24 6.72 0.54
C VAL A 287 -1.98 6.55 -0.33
N PRO A 288 -1.03 5.69 0.10
CA PRO A 288 0.06 5.27 -0.78
C PRO A 288 -0.48 4.43 -1.93
N THR A 289 -0.07 4.76 -3.16
CA THR A 289 -0.66 4.18 -4.37
C THR A 289 0.16 3.05 -4.98
N PHE A 290 1.15 2.55 -4.29
CA PHE A 290 2.09 1.49 -4.65
C PHE A 290 2.59 1.60 -6.10
N PHE A 291 1.96 0.93 -7.07
CA PHE A 291 2.31 1.06 -8.50
C PHE A 291 2.00 2.44 -9.10
N GLY A 292 1.20 3.26 -8.43
CA GLY A 292 1.02 4.67 -8.78
C GLY A 292 2.23 5.54 -8.43
N ASN A 293 3.19 5.00 -7.66
CA ASN A 293 4.45 5.63 -7.28
C ASN A 293 4.29 6.98 -6.55
N GLY A 294 3.30 7.07 -5.69
CA GLY A 294 2.99 8.31 -4.97
C GLY A 294 2.05 8.11 -3.80
N VAL A 295 1.70 9.21 -3.16
CA VAL A 295 0.66 9.30 -2.15
C VAL A 295 -0.42 10.24 -2.67
N THR A 296 -1.68 9.85 -2.52
CA THR A 296 -2.84 10.70 -2.77
C THR A 296 -3.46 11.12 -1.44
N ALA A 297 -3.78 12.39 -1.28
CA ALA A 297 -4.51 12.91 -0.12
C ALA A 297 -6.00 13.14 -0.47
N TYR A 298 -6.84 12.74 0.45
CA TYR A 298 -8.28 12.97 0.39
C TYR A 298 -8.76 13.73 1.63
N GLU A 299 -9.71 14.64 1.44
CA GLU A 299 -10.48 15.23 2.53
C GLU A 299 -11.56 14.23 2.97
N LEU A 300 -11.55 13.89 4.26
CA LEU A 300 -12.62 13.13 4.92
C LEU A 300 -13.73 14.12 5.31
N LYS A 301 -14.90 14.00 4.71
CA LYS A 301 -16.06 14.82 5.09
C LYS A 301 -16.82 14.11 6.20
N GLU A 302 -17.08 14.82 7.31
CA GLU A 302 -18.00 14.31 8.32
C GLU A 302 -19.37 14.02 7.67
N ASN A 303 -19.86 12.82 7.89
CA ASN A 303 -21.25 12.52 7.59
C ASN A 303 -22.10 13.29 8.59
N LYS A 304 -22.74 14.39 8.13
CA LYS A 304 -23.67 15.18 8.93
C LYS A 304 -24.98 14.44 9.13
#